data_3097258571787191b48f75f716cba8d1
#
_entry.id   3097258571787191b48f75f716cba8d1
#
_cell.length_a   1.000
_cell.length_b   1.000
_cell.length_c   1.000
_cell.angle_alpha   90.00
_cell.angle_beta   90.00
_cell.angle_gamma   90.00
#
_symmetry.space_group_name_H-M   'P 1'
#
loop_
_entity.id
_entity.type
_entity.pdbx_description
1 polymer ?
#
loop_
_entity_poly.entity_id
_entity_poly.type
_entity_poly.pdbx_seq_one_letter_code
_entity_poly.pdbx_strand_id
1 'polypeptide(L)'
;MCIRDRIGTGVQARYQASYISELMNIKKIIVWGRDSLKANEVKNDLSDLDVTIETDLEKIVKESRLIITTTSSKEPLIQSDWIKSGTHITAVGSDTPEKCELDPNILSKADLIVADSIEQNLIRGEIHQAIKRSLIDSESIVELGEIFAGLKPGRAHKDSITIADLTGVAVQDLVIAESVFKAYSAI
;
A
#
# COMPACT_ATOMS: atom_id res chain seq x y z
N MET A 1 -18.64 -3.30 -8.05
CA MET A 1 -18.36 -3.57 -6.63
C MET A 1 -16.85 -3.69 -6.48
N CYS A 2 -16.20 -2.74 -5.82
CA CYS A 2 -14.75 -2.79 -5.67
C CYS A 2 -14.44 -3.57 -4.39
N ILE A 3 -13.89 -4.76 -4.52
CA ILE A 3 -13.33 -5.53 -3.41
C ILE A 3 -11.97 -4.89 -3.10
N ARG A 4 -11.68 -4.67 -1.83
CA ARG A 4 -10.47 -4.03 -1.33
C ARG A 4 -9.85 -4.85 -0.25
N ASP A 5 -8.56 -5.15 -0.42
CA ASP A 5 -7.88 -6.13 0.38
C ASP A 5 -6.72 -5.56 1.16
N ARG A 6 -6.54 -6.14 2.35
CA ARG A 6 -5.44 -5.85 3.25
C ARG A 6 -4.57 -7.08 3.40
N ILE A 7 -3.31 -6.93 3.07
CA ILE A 7 -2.31 -7.95 3.28
C ILE A 7 -1.46 -7.52 4.47
N GLY A 8 -1.73 -8.14 5.60
CA GLY A 8 -1.14 -7.84 6.89
C GLY A 8 -2.17 -7.70 8.01
N THR A 9 -1.72 -7.91 9.24
CA THR A 9 -2.57 -7.91 10.46
C THR A 9 -2.01 -7.00 11.57
N GLY A 10 -1.07 -6.13 11.23
CA GLY A 10 -0.45 -5.18 12.14
C GLY A 10 -1.30 -3.93 12.40
N VAL A 11 -0.73 -2.99 13.13
CA VAL A 11 -1.37 -1.69 13.45
C VAL A 11 -1.68 -0.90 12.17
N GLN A 12 -0.76 -0.89 11.20
CA GLN A 12 -0.96 -0.20 9.92
C GLN A 12 -2.15 -0.78 9.14
N ALA A 13 -2.35 -2.11 9.15
CA ALA A 13 -3.50 -2.72 8.49
C ALA A 13 -4.83 -2.16 9.02
N ARG A 14 -4.95 -1.97 10.34
CA ARG A 14 -6.14 -1.42 11.00
C ARG A 14 -6.39 0.03 10.61
N TYR A 15 -5.38 0.89 10.72
CA TYR A 15 -5.50 2.30 10.37
C TYR A 15 -5.81 2.50 8.89
N GLN A 16 -5.09 1.84 7.99
CA GLN A 16 -5.34 1.91 6.56
C GLN A 16 -6.76 1.41 6.20
N ALA A 17 -7.25 0.35 6.86
CA ALA A 17 -8.60 -0.15 6.65
C ALA A 17 -9.65 0.90 7.07
N SER A 18 -9.50 1.47 8.26
CA SER A 18 -10.43 2.48 8.80
C SER A 18 -10.47 3.73 7.92
N TYR A 19 -9.33 4.36 7.66
CA TYR A 19 -9.26 5.60 6.89
C TYR A 19 -9.78 5.46 5.45
N ILE A 20 -9.40 4.39 4.76
CA ILE A 20 -9.85 4.21 3.38
C ILE A 20 -11.34 3.87 3.33
N SER A 21 -11.83 3.14 4.31
CA SER A 21 -13.27 2.85 4.40
C SER A 21 -14.09 4.12 4.56
N GLU A 22 -13.64 5.05 5.38
CA GLU A 22 -14.26 6.35 5.57
C GLU A 22 -14.16 7.22 4.32
N LEU A 23 -12.94 7.45 3.82
CA LEU A 23 -12.68 8.33 2.67
C LEU A 23 -13.38 7.89 1.39
N MET A 24 -13.53 6.60 1.17
CA MET A 24 -14.07 6.05 -0.06
C MET A 24 -15.44 5.40 0.11
N ASN A 25 -16.05 5.55 1.28
CA ASN A 25 -17.36 4.97 1.64
C ASN A 25 -17.44 3.46 1.34
N ILE A 26 -16.42 2.71 1.78
CA ILE A 26 -16.33 1.27 1.57
C ILE A 26 -16.61 0.57 2.87
N LYS A 27 -17.52 -0.39 2.78
CA LYS A 27 -17.88 -1.20 3.96
C LYS A 27 -17.31 -2.62 3.92
N LYS A 28 -16.95 -3.12 2.73
CA LYS A 28 -16.48 -4.50 2.60
C LYS A 28 -14.97 -4.54 2.37
N ILE A 29 -14.28 -5.27 3.25
CA ILE A 29 -12.82 -5.44 3.24
C ILE A 29 -12.50 -6.93 3.37
N ILE A 30 -11.49 -7.40 2.65
CA ILE A 30 -10.91 -8.72 2.85
C ILE A 30 -9.55 -8.55 3.52
N VAL A 31 -9.31 -9.30 4.56
CA VAL A 31 -8.03 -9.30 5.30
C VAL A 31 -7.35 -10.64 5.12
N TRP A 32 -6.07 -10.57 4.79
CA TRP A 32 -5.18 -11.72 4.78
C TRP A 32 -4.05 -11.56 5.79
N GLY A 33 -3.71 -12.64 6.44
CA GLY A 33 -2.55 -12.74 7.32
C GLY A 33 -2.12 -14.19 7.50
N ARG A 34 -0.83 -14.41 7.72
CA ARG A 34 -0.28 -15.75 7.98
C ARG A 34 -0.84 -16.40 9.25
N ASP A 35 -1.23 -15.57 10.20
CA ASP A 35 -1.79 -15.98 11.49
C ASP A 35 -3.28 -15.66 11.51
N SER A 36 -4.10 -16.71 11.54
CA SER A 36 -5.55 -16.60 11.55
C SER A 36 -6.09 -15.96 12.82
N LEU A 37 -5.42 -16.12 13.96
CA LEU A 37 -5.84 -15.47 15.21
C LEU A 37 -5.70 -13.97 15.11
N LYS A 38 -4.54 -13.49 14.62
CA LYS A 38 -4.32 -12.06 14.38
C LYS A 38 -5.25 -11.47 13.33
N ALA A 39 -5.59 -12.25 12.30
CA ALA A 39 -6.58 -11.81 11.30
C ALA A 39 -7.96 -11.64 11.93
N ASN A 40 -8.37 -12.55 12.83
CA ASN A 40 -9.62 -12.43 13.59
C ASN A 40 -9.62 -11.24 14.56
N GLU A 41 -8.49 -10.91 15.19
CA GLU A 41 -8.36 -9.69 15.99
C GLU A 41 -8.64 -8.44 15.14
N VAL A 42 -8.04 -8.35 13.94
CA VAL A 42 -8.32 -7.22 13.01
C VAL A 42 -9.80 -7.13 12.68
N LYS A 43 -10.46 -8.26 12.42
CA LYS A 43 -11.90 -8.30 12.17
C LYS A 43 -12.70 -7.78 13.36
N ASN A 44 -12.33 -8.13 14.58
CA ASN A 44 -13.01 -7.67 15.79
C ASN A 44 -12.79 -6.17 16.02
N ASP A 45 -11.56 -5.68 15.77
CA ASP A 45 -11.22 -4.26 15.93
C ASP A 45 -11.92 -3.36 14.90
N LEU A 46 -12.30 -3.91 13.74
CA LEU A 46 -13.00 -3.23 12.66
C LEU A 46 -14.48 -3.63 12.59
N SER A 47 -15.14 -3.75 13.74
CA SER A 47 -16.51 -4.25 13.87
C SER A 47 -17.57 -3.46 13.08
N ASP A 48 -17.28 -2.19 12.76
CA ASP A 48 -18.16 -1.33 11.97
C ASP A 48 -18.08 -1.60 10.44
N LEU A 49 -17.16 -2.49 10.03
CA LEU A 49 -16.93 -2.88 8.65
C LEU A 49 -17.29 -4.35 8.40
N ASP A 50 -17.70 -4.66 7.19
CA ASP A 50 -17.90 -6.04 6.73
C ASP A 50 -16.52 -6.65 6.38
N VAL A 51 -15.85 -7.20 7.41
CA VAL A 51 -14.53 -7.81 7.28
C VAL A 51 -14.64 -9.29 7.04
N THR A 52 -14.15 -9.74 5.89
CA THR A 52 -13.96 -11.15 5.55
C THR A 52 -12.49 -11.53 5.70
N ILE A 53 -12.22 -12.68 6.31
CA ILE A 53 -10.87 -13.25 6.36
C ILE A 53 -10.77 -14.30 5.26
N GLU A 54 -9.76 -14.18 4.42
CA GLU A 54 -9.46 -15.15 3.38
C GLU A 54 -8.02 -15.65 3.55
N THR A 55 -7.80 -16.93 3.36
CA THR A 55 -6.49 -17.55 3.50
C THR A 55 -5.77 -17.75 2.17
N ASP A 56 -6.51 -17.79 1.08
CA ASP A 56 -5.98 -17.91 -0.29
C ASP A 56 -5.60 -16.52 -0.81
N LEU A 57 -4.31 -16.19 -0.75
CA LEU A 57 -3.78 -14.90 -1.17
C LEU A 57 -3.90 -14.68 -2.69
N GLU A 58 -3.72 -15.73 -3.48
CA GLU A 58 -3.86 -15.64 -4.94
C GLU A 58 -5.27 -15.27 -5.35
N LYS A 59 -6.26 -15.91 -4.74
CA LYS A 59 -7.67 -15.60 -4.96
C LYS A 59 -7.99 -14.15 -4.62
N ILE A 60 -7.53 -13.68 -3.46
CA ILE A 60 -7.71 -12.30 -3.01
C ILE A 60 -7.16 -11.34 -4.06
N VAL A 61 -5.90 -11.47 -4.41
CA VAL A 61 -5.21 -10.56 -5.33
C VAL A 61 -5.91 -10.54 -6.70
N LYS A 62 -6.30 -11.70 -7.21
CA LYS A 62 -7.01 -11.81 -8.50
C LYS A 62 -8.42 -11.20 -8.50
N GLU A 63 -9.07 -11.10 -7.35
CA GLU A 63 -10.42 -10.51 -7.23
C GLU A 63 -10.39 -9.02 -6.91
N SER A 64 -9.23 -8.47 -6.51
CA SER A 64 -9.10 -7.13 -5.98
C SER A 64 -8.68 -6.10 -7.00
N ARG A 65 -9.18 -4.88 -6.81
CA ARG A 65 -8.77 -3.69 -7.56
C ARG A 65 -7.99 -2.67 -6.73
N LEU A 66 -8.06 -2.79 -5.42
CA LEU A 66 -7.23 -2.03 -4.49
C LEU A 66 -6.61 -2.99 -3.49
N ILE A 67 -5.30 -3.06 -3.47
CA ILE A 67 -4.51 -3.91 -2.60
C ILE A 67 -3.62 -3.01 -1.75
N ILE A 68 -3.58 -3.26 -0.44
CA ILE A 68 -2.67 -2.56 0.46
C ILE A 68 -1.86 -3.58 1.24
N THR A 69 -0.55 -3.48 1.15
CA THR A 69 0.36 -4.36 1.85
C THR A 69 1.01 -3.64 3.03
N THR A 70 1.02 -4.28 4.17
CA THR A 70 1.52 -3.72 5.45
C THR A 70 2.28 -4.76 6.25
N THR A 71 3.03 -5.65 5.57
CA THR A 71 3.76 -6.74 6.22
C THR A 71 5.25 -6.42 6.36
N SER A 72 5.94 -7.21 7.16
CA SER A 72 7.40 -7.17 7.28
C SER A 72 8.08 -8.25 6.44
N SER A 73 7.44 -8.71 5.37
CA SER A 73 7.98 -9.79 4.54
C SER A 73 9.30 -9.38 3.89
N LYS A 74 10.23 -10.34 3.81
CA LYS A 74 11.49 -10.20 3.06
C LYS A 74 11.45 -10.93 1.72
N GLU A 75 10.37 -11.66 1.49
CA GLU A 75 10.11 -12.41 0.27
C GLU A 75 8.78 -11.97 -0.33
N PRO A 76 8.67 -11.87 -1.66
CA PRO A 76 7.44 -11.47 -2.32
C PRO A 76 6.25 -12.33 -1.92
N LEU A 77 5.20 -11.69 -1.43
CA LEU A 77 3.92 -12.32 -1.12
C LEU A 77 2.99 -12.28 -2.33
N ILE A 78 2.97 -11.17 -3.07
CA ILE A 78 2.14 -10.98 -4.25
C ILE A 78 2.95 -11.30 -5.49
N GLN A 79 2.42 -12.19 -6.33
CA GLN A 79 3.05 -12.59 -7.58
C GLN A 79 2.55 -11.75 -8.75
N SER A 80 3.43 -11.52 -9.71
CA SER A 80 3.18 -10.63 -10.84
C SER A 80 2.10 -11.13 -11.81
N ASP A 81 1.89 -12.42 -11.91
CA ASP A 81 0.85 -13.06 -12.74
C ASP A 81 -0.56 -13.00 -12.14
N TRP A 82 -0.70 -12.61 -10.87
CA TRP A 82 -1.98 -12.41 -10.21
C TRP A 82 -2.57 -11.03 -10.48
N ILE A 83 -1.74 -10.05 -10.88
CA ILE A 83 -2.17 -8.66 -11.06
C ILE A 83 -2.95 -8.50 -12.35
N LYS A 84 -4.13 -7.92 -12.24
CA LYS A 84 -5.03 -7.62 -13.35
C LYS A 84 -5.00 -6.15 -13.73
N SER A 85 -5.36 -5.88 -14.97
CA SER A 85 -5.65 -4.53 -15.44
C SER A 85 -6.61 -3.79 -14.49
N GLY A 86 -6.31 -2.54 -14.19
CA GLY A 86 -7.10 -1.71 -13.29
C GLY A 86 -6.81 -1.89 -11.80
N THR A 87 -5.79 -2.66 -11.43
CA THR A 87 -5.37 -2.82 -10.03
C THR A 87 -4.55 -1.61 -9.56
N HIS A 88 -4.83 -1.15 -8.35
CA HIS A 88 -3.98 -0.24 -7.61
C HIS A 88 -3.37 -0.95 -6.41
N ILE A 89 -2.07 -0.82 -6.20
CA ILE A 89 -1.36 -1.36 -5.05
C ILE A 89 -0.75 -0.20 -4.25
N THR A 90 -0.99 -0.19 -2.95
CA THR A 90 -0.25 0.66 -2.01
C THR A 90 0.62 -0.24 -1.14
N ALA A 91 1.93 -0.16 -1.32
CA ALA A 91 2.91 -0.88 -0.52
C ALA A 91 3.39 0.02 0.62
N VAL A 92 3.21 -0.44 1.87
CA VAL A 92 3.56 0.31 3.08
C VAL A 92 4.53 -0.47 3.96
N GLY A 93 4.61 -1.79 3.79
CA GLY A 93 5.38 -2.64 4.68
C GLY A 93 6.88 -2.67 4.43
N SER A 94 7.33 -2.32 3.22
CA SER A 94 8.73 -2.40 2.79
C SER A 94 9.51 -1.12 3.09
N ASP A 95 9.72 -0.83 4.37
CA ASP A 95 10.40 0.38 4.87
C ASP A 95 11.92 0.18 5.12
N THR A 96 12.48 -0.99 4.77
CA THR A 96 13.92 -1.29 4.85
C THR A 96 14.43 -1.94 3.56
N PRO A 97 15.76 -1.91 3.29
CA PRO A 97 16.34 -2.46 2.06
C PRO A 97 16.10 -3.97 1.84
N GLU A 98 15.87 -4.73 2.93
CA GLU A 98 15.71 -6.19 2.85
C GLU A 98 14.24 -6.62 2.67
N LYS A 99 13.29 -5.73 2.97
CA LYS A 99 11.87 -6.06 2.85
C LYS A 99 11.41 -6.06 1.40
N CYS A 100 10.48 -6.95 1.10
CA CYS A 100 9.91 -7.10 -0.23
C CYS A 100 8.55 -7.80 -0.09
N GLU A 101 7.48 -7.11 -0.35
CA GLU A 101 6.12 -7.65 -0.30
C GLU A 101 5.61 -8.04 -1.69
N LEU A 102 6.11 -7.38 -2.74
CA LEU A 102 5.69 -7.54 -4.13
C LEU A 102 6.75 -8.26 -4.96
N ASP A 103 6.34 -9.12 -5.88
CA ASP A 103 7.22 -9.55 -6.96
C ASP A 103 7.67 -8.29 -7.74
N PRO A 104 8.98 -7.99 -7.81
CA PRO A 104 9.47 -6.81 -8.49
C PRO A 104 9.05 -6.67 -9.96
N ASN A 105 8.68 -7.78 -10.62
CA ASN A 105 8.10 -7.75 -11.97
C ASN A 105 6.74 -7.05 -12.03
N ILE A 106 6.06 -6.81 -10.91
CA ILE A 106 4.82 -6.03 -10.86
C ILE A 106 5.10 -4.59 -11.28
N LEU A 107 6.22 -4.03 -10.82
CA LEU A 107 6.58 -2.65 -11.11
C LEU A 107 6.84 -2.43 -12.61
N SER A 108 7.43 -3.40 -13.31
CA SER A 108 7.63 -3.30 -14.76
C SER A 108 6.33 -3.37 -15.58
N LYS A 109 5.21 -3.82 -14.99
CA LYS A 109 3.88 -3.83 -15.61
C LYS A 109 3.04 -2.60 -15.26
N ALA A 110 3.51 -1.76 -14.34
CA ALA A 110 2.76 -0.61 -13.88
C ALA A 110 2.77 0.53 -14.90
N ASP A 111 1.61 1.11 -15.15
CA ASP A 111 1.45 2.32 -15.98
C ASP A 111 1.85 3.59 -15.21
N LEU A 112 1.82 3.53 -13.87
CA LEU A 112 2.23 4.62 -12.99
C LEU A 112 2.84 4.06 -11.72
N ILE A 113 4.07 4.49 -11.43
CA ILE A 113 4.80 4.17 -10.20
C ILE A 113 4.98 5.47 -9.41
N VAL A 114 4.50 5.48 -8.18
CA VAL A 114 4.52 6.65 -7.29
C VAL A 114 5.34 6.34 -6.04
N ALA A 115 6.23 7.24 -5.68
CA ALA A 115 7.00 7.20 -4.44
C ALA A 115 6.54 8.32 -3.50
N ASP A 116 6.60 8.10 -2.20
CA ASP A 116 6.48 9.19 -1.21
C ASP A 116 7.72 10.10 -1.23
N SER A 117 8.90 9.53 -1.48
CA SER A 117 10.15 10.22 -1.77
C SER A 117 11.00 9.35 -2.70
N ILE A 118 11.34 9.83 -3.88
CA ILE A 118 12.19 9.10 -4.83
C ILE A 118 13.54 8.77 -4.18
N GLU A 119 14.15 9.73 -3.52
CA GLU A 119 15.47 9.58 -2.86
C GLU A 119 15.49 8.41 -1.87
N GLN A 120 14.44 8.26 -1.07
CA GLN A 120 14.31 7.14 -0.14
C GLN A 120 14.01 5.83 -0.84
N ASN A 121 13.16 5.85 -1.84
CA ASN A 121 12.78 4.66 -2.59
C ASN A 121 13.91 4.11 -3.49
N LEU A 122 14.97 4.87 -3.74
CA LEU A 122 16.20 4.36 -4.37
C LEU A 122 17.00 3.42 -3.45
N ILE A 123 16.83 3.51 -2.13
CA ILE A 123 17.60 2.74 -1.15
C ILE A 123 16.79 1.72 -0.35
N ARG A 124 15.44 1.78 -0.40
CA ARG A 124 14.51 0.87 0.30
C ARG A 124 13.15 0.86 -0.41
N GLY A 125 12.30 -0.09 -0.05
CA GLY A 125 10.97 -0.25 -0.65
C GLY A 125 10.94 -1.17 -1.85
N GLU A 126 9.77 -1.28 -2.46
CA GLU A 126 9.52 -2.13 -3.63
C GLU A 126 10.21 -1.58 -4.88
N ILE A 127 10.26 -0.25 -5.01
CA ILE A 127 10.95 0.45 -6.09
C ILE A 127 12.45 0.11 -6.06
N HIS A 128 13.09 0.14 -4.88
CA HIS A 128 14.49 -0.28 -4.71
C HIS A 128 14.72 -1.70 -5.25
N GLN A 129 13.84 -2.62 -4.89
CA GLN A 129 13.95 -4.01 -5.32
C GLN A 129 13.84 -4.18 -6.85
N ALA A 130 13.00 -3.38 -7.50
CA ALA A 130 12.83 -3.40 -8.95
C ALA A 130 14.02 -2.74 -9.68
N ILE A 131 14.51 -1.60 -9.20
CA ILE A 131 15.70 -0.92 -9.74
C ILE A 131 16.94 -1.82 -9.63
N LYS A 132 17.15 -2.43 -8.47
CA LYS A 132 18.27 -3.34 -8.24
C LYS A 132 18.31 -4.51 -9.22
N ARG A 133 17.15 -4.90 -9.76
CA ARG A 133 17.00 -5.96 -10.77
C ARG A 133 16.92 -5.42 -12.20
N SER A 134 17.11 -4.11 -12.41
CA SER A 134 17.01 -3.44 -13.71
C SER A 134 15.66 -3.66 -14.41
N LEU A 135 14.57 -3.72 -13.63
CA LEU A 135 13.20 -3.89 -14.14
C LEU A 135 12.52 -2.57 -14.46
N ILE A 136 12.95 -1.49 -13.82
CA ILE A 136 12.47 -0.13 -14.02
C ILE A 136 13.62 0.86 -13.91
N ASP A 137 13.46 2.04 -14.52
CA ASP A 137 14.37 3.17 -14.39
C ASP A 137 13.83 4.22 -13.41
N SER A 138 14.71 4.90 -12.68
CA SER A 138 14.33 5.94 -11.72
C SER A 138 13.57 7.10 -12.35
N GLU A 139 13.80 7.38 -13.63
CA GLU A 139 13.11 8.43 -14.40
C GLU A 139 11.63 8.14 -14.63
N SER A 140 11.21 6.88 -14.51
CA SER A 140 9.80 6.45 -14.64
C SER A 140 8.97 6.69 -13.39
N ILE A 141 9.59 7.11 -12.29
CA ILE A 141 8.95 7.26 -10.98
C ILE A 141 8.46 8.69 -10.80
N VAL A 142 7.28 8.85 -10.22
CA VAL A 142 6.67 10.15 -9.91
C VAL A 142 6.57 10.31 -8.40
N GLU A 143 6.90 11.47 -7.87
CA GLU A 143 6.66 11.74 -6.45
C GLU A 143 5.18 12.02 -6.17
N LEU A 144 4.69 11.50 -5.07
CA LEU A 144 3.30 11.69 -4.62
C LEU A 144 2.97 13.19 -4.47
N GLY A 145 3.94 13.99 -3.99
CA GLY A 145 3.83 15.43 -3.85
C GLY A 145 3.60 16.16 -5.18
N GLU A 146 4.21 15.71 -6.27
CA GLU A 146 4.00 16.29 -7.60
C GLU A 146 2.57 16.07 -8.11
N ILE A 147 1.98 14.91 -7.81
CA ILE A 147 0.60 14.61 -8.18
C ILE A 147 -0.37 15.49 -7.38
N PHE A 148 -0.17 15.63 -6.07
CA PHE A 148 -0.99 16.52 -5.25
C PHE A 148 -0.87 17.99 -5.62
N ALA A 149 0.30 18.43 -6.04
CA ALA A 149 0.54 19.78 -6.53
C ALA A 149 -0.01 20.02 -7.96
N GLY A 150 -0.53 18.98 -8.63
CA GLY A 150 -1.01 19.08 -10.02
C GLY A 150 0.10 19.21 -11.07
N LEU A 151 1.35 18.96 -10.70
CA LEU A 151 2.51 19.05 -11.60
C LEU A 151 2.67 17.81 -12.48
N LYS A 152 2.21 16.67 -12.00
CA LYS A 152 2.19 15.39 -12.73
C LYS A 152 0.78 14.79 -12.70
N PRO A 153 0.38 14.13 -13.79
CA PRO A 153 -0.91 13.45 -13.80
C PRO A 153 -0.89 12.24 -12.85
N GLY A 154 -2.02 11.99 -12.19
CA GLY A 154 -2.27 10.75 -11.49
C GLY A 154 -2.68 9.63 -12.45
N ARG A 155 -3.48 8.69 -11.96
CA ARG A 155 -4.00 7.57 -12.76
C ARG A 155 -4.80 8.06 -13.98
N ALA A 156 -4.32 7.75 -15.18
CA ALA A 156 -4.92 8.23 -16.42
C ALA A 156 -6.17 7.45 -16.84
N HIS A 157 -6.18 6.12 -16.65
CA HIS A 157 -7.25 5.25 -17.13
C HIS A 157 -7.70 4.27 -16.03
N LYS A 158 -8.98 3.86 -16.09
CA LYS A 158 -9.56 2.88 -15.15
C LYS A 158 -8.86 1.51 -15.20
N ASP A 159 -8.27 1.18 -16.34
CA ASP A 159 -7.61 -0.09 -16.58
C ASP A 159 -6.09 -0.03 -16.30
N SER A 160 -5.54 1.14 -15.95
CA SER A 160 -4.14 1.29 -15.58
C SER A 160 -3.79 0.50 -14.32
N ILE A 161 -2.64 -0.15 -14.33
CA ILE A 161 -2.02 -0.71 -13.13
C ILE A 161 -1.20 0.40 -12.49
N THR A 162 -1.47 0.71 -11.22
CA THR A 162 -0.77 1.79 -10.52
C THR A 162 -0.24 1.30 -9.17
N ILE A 163 0.96 1.76 -8.81
CA ILE A 163 1.63 1.37 -7.58
C ILE A 163 2.04 2.64 -6.83
N ALA A 164 1.77 2.67 -5.53
CA ALA A 164 2.32 3.65 -4.61
C ALA A 164 3.18 2.92 -3.59
N ASP A 165 4.48 3.22 -3.59
CA ASP A 165 5.45 2.68 -2.64
C ASP A 165 5.72 3.74 -1.57
N LEU A 166 5.28 3.47 -0.35
CA LEU A 166 5.28 4.42 0.77
C LEU A 166 6.22 3.92 1.87
N THR A 167 7.44 4.40 1.85
CA THR A 167 8.48 3.99 2.82
C THR A 167 8.47 4.82 4.10
N GLY A 168 7.62 5.84 4.16
CA GLY A 168 7.50 6.78 5.27
C GLY A 168 8.45 7.97 5.13
N VAL A 169 7.92 9.17 5.31
CA VAL A 169 8.67 10.43 5.21
C VAL A 169 8.58 11.23 6.50
N ALA A 170 9.67 11.86 6.91
CA ALA A 170 9.79 12.59 8.17
C ALA A 170 8.76 13.74 8.33
N VAL A 171 8.22 14.26 7.23
CA VAL A 171 7.16 15.27 7.29
C VAL A 171 5.90 14.77 7.98
N GLN A 172 5.61 13.47 7.93
CA GLN A 172 4.46 12.86 8.62
C GLN A 172 4.64 12.96 10.14
N ASP A 173 5.84 12.67 10.65
CA ASP A 173 6.16 12.78 12.07
C ASP A 173 6.07 14.24 12.54
N LEU A 174 6.55 15.18 11.71
CA LEU A 174 6.47 16.60 12.00
C LEU A 174 5.02 17.08 12.12
N VAL A 175 4.15 16.69 11.18
CA VAL A 175 2.73 17.07 11.18
C VAL A 175 1.99 16.49 12.40
N ILE A 176 2.29 15.25 12.76
CA ILE A 176 1.72 14.61 13.96
C ILE A 176 2.20 15.33 15.21
N ALA A 177 3.50 15.58 15.33
CA ALA A 177 4.07 16.29 16.49
C ALA A 177 3.47 17.70 16.66
N GLU A 178 3.32 18.44 15.56
CA GLU A 178 2.67 19.75 15.56
C GLU A 178 1.20 19.67 16.00
N SER A 179 0.48 18.69 15.52
CA SER A 179 -0.93 18.47 15.87
C SER A 179 -1.11 18.14 17.34
N VAL A 180 -0.26 17.27 17.89
CA VAL A 180 -0.25 16.92 19.32
C VAL A 180 0.11 18.14 20.16
N PHE A 181 1.13 18.92 19.76
CA PHE A 181 1.54 20.13 20.47
C PHE A 181 0.41 21.18 20.50
N LYS A 182 -0.27 21.39 19.38
CA LYS A 182 -1.42 22.31 19.31
C LYS A 182 -2.57 21.85 20.22
N ALA A 183 -2.89 20.56 20.20
CA ALA A 183 -3.94 20.02 21.06
C ALA A 183 -3.59 20.15 22.54
N TYR A 184 -2.34 19.89 22.93
CA TYR A 184 -1.87 20.05 24.32
C TYR A 184 -1.88 21.51 24.77
N SER A 185 -1.49 22.44 23.91
CA SER A 185 -1.43 23.87 24.23
C SER A 185 -2.81 24.55 24.30
N ALA A 186 -3.87 23.86 23.89
CA ALA A 186 -5.25 24.33 23.95
C ALA A 186 -6.00 23.90 25.24
N ILE A 187 -5.33 23.12 26.10
CA ILE A 187 -5.82 22.69 27.41
C ILE A 187 -5.35 23.68 28.49
#